data_a6d162fb60d22fd982aa2e96e3f65c52
#
_entry.id   a6d162fb60d22fd982aa2e96e3f65c52
#
_cell.length_a   1.000
_cell.length_b   1.000
_cell.length_c   1.000
_cell.angle_alpha   90.00
_cell.angle_beta   90.00
_cell.angle_gamma   90.00
#
_symmetry.space_group_name_H-M   'P 1'
#
loop_
_entity.id
_entity.type
_entity.pdbx_description
1 polymer ?
#
loop_
_entity_poly.entity_id
_entity_poly.type
_entity_poly.pdbx_seq_one_letter_code
_entity_poly.pdbx_strand_id
1 'polypeptide(L)'
;MSPRIFFSVGEPSGDQHAAHLIDELLKIDSQIEIRGFGGPAMREAGCRLDVELTQHAVMGFLEVLPKLRQFFRFAEQAEALFQHSVVDAVILVDFPGFNWHIAKAAKKHGIPVFYYCPPQLWAWGKWRLKKMRRTVDEVLAVLPVEEQFFTSNGIHTTYVGHPFFDAVHQSELHLPTLERFAQERLTGKKLVAVLPGSRRHEVERNWPLMLEAIRRIHRSQADVKFLVAAYRENQCLFCRNELTTEDQRLPIDFFVGRTSEIIDASECAMMVSGSVSLELMARKTPAVVIYRIGRFFYEIGKRLVNLDSFTLPNLMGKGKVYPEFISVGNPEPAIEMLASSINRFLGDTDYSLKVREELQDLADQFATPGASNRAAHCILSKLSARSGKTELSSSDP
;
A
#
# COMPACT_ATOMS: atom_id res chain seq x y z
N MET A 1 -31.87 14.23 -0.23
CA MET A 1 -30.75 15.07 -0.74
C MET A 1 -29.52 14.21 -0.80
N SER A 2 -28.74 14.31 -1.88
CA SER A 2 -27.48 13.58 -2.01
C SER A 2 -26.46 14.09 -0.99
N PRO A 3 -25.64 13.21 -0.40
CA PRO A 3 -24.73 13.62 0.66
C PRO A 3 -23.54 14.47 0.14
N ARG A 4 -23.02 15.34 1.01
CA ARG A 4 -21.80 16.12 0.80
C ARG A 4 -20.68 15.52 1.62
N ILE A 5 -19.66 15.02 0.95
CA ILE A 5 -18.60 14.21 1.57
C ILE A 5 -17.27 14.98 1.47
N PHE A 6 -16.58 15.09 2.61
CA PHE A 6 -15.25 15.66 2.70
C PHE A 6 -14.19 14.56 2.85
N PHE A 7 -13.20 14.54 1.96
CA PHE A 7 -12.05 13.64 2.02
C PHE A 7 -10.81 14.31 2.60
N SER A 8 -10.01 13.56 3.35
CA SER A 8 -8.69 13.99 3.81
C SER A 8 -7.65 12.90 3.55
N VAL A 9 -6.76 13.18 2.60
CA VAL A 9 -5.80 12.24 2.03
C VAL A 9 -4.45 12.92 1.86
N GLY A 10 -3.39 12.38 2.46
CA GLY A 10 -2.07 13.02 2.44
C GLY A 10 -1.03 12.30 1.60
N GLU A 11 -1.16 11.01 1.33
CA GLU A 11 -0.16 10.23 0.60
C GLU A 11 -0.60 9.89 -0.83
N PRO A 12 0.36 9.78 -1.79
CA PRO A 12 0.03 9.44 -3.18
C PRO A 12 -0.70 8.11 -3.35
N SER A 13 -0.37 7.09 -2.55
CA SER A 13 -1.09 5.81 -2.55
C SER A 13 -2.52 5.96 -2.02
N GLY A 14 -2.69 6.75 -0.97
CA GLY A 14 -4.01 7.08 -0.44
C GLY A 14 -4.86 7.87 -1.43
N ASP A 15 -4.26 8.75 -2.23
CA ASP A 15 -4.93 9.50 -3.29
C ASP A 15 -5.54 8.58 -4.36
N GLN A 16 -4.80 7.56 -4.79
CA GLN A 16 -5.30 6.55 -5.72
C GLN A 16 -6.45 5.72 -5.11
N HIS A 17 -6.31 5.30 -3.85
CA HIS A 17 -7.37 4.56 -3.16
C HIS A 17 -8.63 5.40 -2.95
N ALA A 18 -8.46 6.68 -2.63
CA ALA A 18 -9.57 7.61 -2.51
C ALA A 18 -10.26 7.88 -3.86
N ALA A 19 -9.50 7.99 -4.94
CA ALA A 19 -10.03 8.16 -6.29
C ALA A 19 -10.96 7.00 -6.68
N HIS A 20 -10.53 5.75 -6.48
CA HIS A 20 -11.38 4.58 -6.73
C HIS A 20 -12.65 4.57 -5.87
N LEU A 21 -12.56 4.99 -4.59
CA LEU A 21 -13.73 5.11 -3.72
C LEU A 21 -14.68 6.22 -4.21
N ILE A 22 -14.15 7.34 -4.68
CA ILE A 22 -14.91 8.45 -5.26
C ILE A 22 -15.66 7.99 -6.52
N ASP A 23 -14.98 7.27 -7.40
CA ASP A 23 -15.61 6.71 -8.61
C ASP A 23 -16.78 5.79 -8.25
N GLU A 24 -16.63 4.92 -7.25
CA GLU A 24 -17.71 4.02 -6.81
C GLU A 24 -18.86 4.79 -6.14
N LEU A 25 -18.59 5.82 -5.34
CA LEU A 25 -19.62 6.68 -4.77
C LEU A 25 -20.45 7.38 -5.85
N LEU A 26 -19.77 7.95 -6.86
CA LEU A 26 -20.43 8.66 -7.98
C LEU A 26 -21.17 7.72 -8.95
N LYS A 27 -20.74 6.45 -9.06
CA LYS A 27 -21.50 5.42 -9.80
C LYS A 27 -22.82 5.08 -9.10
N ILE A 28 -22.86 5.10 -7.77
CA ILE A 28 -24.08 4.81 -7.00
C ILE A 28 -25.03 6.00 -7.02
N ASP A 29 -24.51 7.22 -6.82
CA ASP A 29 -25.28 8.47 -6.88
C ASP A 29 -24.41 9.59 -7.44
N SER A 30 -24.65 9.96 -8.71
CA SER A 30 -23.90 11.01 -9.42
C SER A 30 -24.13 12.43 -8.89
N GLN A 31 -25.04 12.61 -7.95
CA GLN A 31 -25.35 13.91 -7.33
C GLN A 31 -24.58 14.12 -6.01
N ILE A 32 -23.75 13.16 -5.58
CA ILE A 32 -22.91 13.32 -4.40
C ILE A 32 -21.91 14.43 -4.64
N GLU A 33 -21.89 15.41 -3.74
CA GLU A 33 -20.87 16.46 -3.77
C GLU A 33 -19.63 16.00 -2.99
N ILE A 34 -18.50 15.91 -3.69
CA ILE A 34 -17.24 15.46 -3.11
C ILE A 34 -16.21 16.58 -3.14
N ARG A 35 -15.68 16.91 -1.97
CA ARG A 35 -14.60 17.87 -1.82
C ARG A 35 -13.58 17.45 -0.78
N GLY A 36 -12.42 18.11 -0.73
CA GLY A 36 -11.46 17.83 0.35
C GLY A 36 -10.02 18.13 0.04
N PHE A 37 -9.16 17.51 0.82
CA PHE A 37 -7.71 17.55 0.71
C PHE A 37 -7.19 16.26 0.12
N GLY A 38 -6.38 16.31 -0.94
CA GLY A 38 -5.93 15.11 -1.63
C GLY A 38 -4.89 15.41 -2.70
N GLY A 39 -4.96 14.70 -3.81
CA GLY A 39 -4.05 14.83 -4.91
C GLY A 39 -4.73 14.76 -6.29
N PRO A 40 -3.91 14.66 -7.35
CA PRO A 40 -4.42 14.71 -8.72
C PRO A 40 -5.38 13.57 -9.06
N ALA A 41 -5.19 12.36 -8.52
CA ALA A 41 -6.09 11.23 -8.80
C ALA A 41 -7.51 11.49 -8.28
N MET A 42 -7.66 12.02 -7.07
CA MET A 42 -8.96 12.42 -6.53
C MET A 42 -9.62 13.53 -7.39
N ARG A 43 -8.83 14.48 -7.89
CA ARG A 43 -9.34 15.56 -8.77
C ARG A 43 -9.89 14.97 -10.07
N GLU A 44 -9.16 14.05 -10.68
CA GLU A 44 -9.58 13.36 -11.91
C GLU A 44 -10.85 12.53 -11.71
N ALA A 45 -11.00 11.92 -10.53
CA ALA A 45 -12.21 11.20 -10.12
C ALA A 45 -13.41 12.09 -9.77
N GLY A 46 -13.31 13.42 -9.90
CA GLY A 46 -14.42 14.36 -9.67
C GLY A 46 -14.43 15.06 -8.31
N CYS A 47 -13.40 14.89 -7.48
CA CYS A 47 -13.29 15.61 -6.22
C CYS A 47 -12.89 17.09 -6.43
N ARG A 48 -13.64 18.01 -5.83
CA ARG A 48 -13.21 19.40 -5.71
C ARG A 48 -12.12 19.52 -4.64
N LEU A 49 -10.87 19.68 -5.06
CA LEU A 49 -9.77 19.87 -4.13
C LEU A 49 -9.74 21.29 -3.56
N ASP A 50 -9.78 21.37 -2.23
CA ASP A 50 -9.53 22.61 -1.48
C ASP A 50 -8.04 22.82 -1.21
N VAL A 51 -7.28 21.71 -1.05
CA VAL A 51 -5.83 21.68 -0.85
C VAL A 51 -5.24 20.48 -1.56
N GLU A 52 -4.16 20.67 -2.31
CA GLU A 52 -3.37 19.56 -2.88
C GLU A 52 -2.35 19.07 -1.84
N LEU A 53 -2.85 18.26 -0.91
CA LEU A 53 -2.13 17.84 0.29
C LEU A 53 -0.98 16.85 -0.01
N THR A 54 -1.14 16.01 -1.04
CA THR A 54 -0.15 14.97 -1.42
C THR A 54 1.20 15.55 -1.84
N GLN A 55 1.24 16.78 -2.38
CA GLN A 55 2.50 17.46 -2.71
C GLN A 55 3.31 17.83 -1.46
N HIS A 56 2.65 17.97 -0.30
CA HIS A 56 3.29 18.35 0.95
C HIS A 56 3.76 17.14 1.78
N ALA A 57 3.21 15.95 1.53
CA ALA A 57 3.49 14.72 2.28
C ALA A 57 4.67 13.90 1.73
N VAL A 58 5.12 14.15 0.50
CA VAL A 58 6.25 13.43 -0.16
C VAL A 58 7.60 13.69 0.52
N MET A 59 7.65 14.58 1.49
CA MET A 59 8.87 14.96 2.19
C MET A 59 9.12 14.07 3.43
N GLY A 60 10.36 13.66 3.62
CA GLY A 60 10.78 12.85 4.77
C GLY A 60 10.49 13.53 6.11
N PHE A 61 10.44 12.74 7.19
CA PHE A 61 10.06 13.18 8.55
C PHE A 61 10.81 14.42 9.05
N LEU A 62 12.06 14.63 8.65
CA LEU A 62 12.87 15.81 9.01
C LEU A 62 12.45 17.09 8.28
N GLU A 63 11.82 16.97 7.12
CA GLU A 63 11.36 18.12 6.31
C GLU A 63 9.94 18.58 6.70
N VAL A 64 9.24 17.81 7.53
CA VAL A 64 7.89 18.11 8.03
C VAL A 64 7.93 19.19 9.14
N LEU A 65 9.01 19.25 9.95
CA LEU A 65 9.12 20.17 11.09
C LEU A 65 8.92 21.67 10.71
N PRO A 66 9.52 22.19 9.63
CA PRO A 66 9.29 23.59 9.21
C PRO A 66 7.86 23.83 8.70
N LYS A 67 7.17 22.78 8.23
CA LYS A 67 5.83 22.85 7.62
C LYS A 67 4.69 22.56 8.59
N LEU A 68 4.96 22.25 9.86
CA LEU A 68 3.91 21.99 10.85
C LEU A 68 2.88 23.11 10.94
N ARG A 69 3.30 24.39 10.86
CA ARG A 69 2.39 25.54 10.84
C ARG A 69 1.43 25.51 9.66
N GLN A 70 1.87 25.01 8.50
CA GLN A 70 1.02 24.88 7.31
C GLN A 70 -0.04 23.79 7.51
N PHE A 71 0.33 22.62 8.08
CA PHE A 71 -0.64 21.58 8.41
C PHE A 71 -1.68 22.03 9.43
N PHE A 72 -1.30 22.83 10.44
CA PHE A 72 -2.28 23.42 11.35
C PHE A 72 -3.23 24.38 10.64
N ARG A 73 -2.75 25.23 9.71
CA ARG A 73 -3.63 26.07 8.89
C ARG A 73 -4.61 25.28 8.05
N PHE A 74 -4.18 24.17 7.46
CA PHE A 74 -5.09 23.27 6.73
C PHE A 74 -6.16 22.67 7.65
N ALA A 75 -5.79 22.26 8.86
CA ALA A 75 -6.77 21.77 9.82
C ALA A 75 -7.77 22.84 10.25
N GLU A 76 -7.32 24.09 10.46
CA GLU A 76 -8.19 25.25 10.72
C GLU A 76 -9.11 25.57 9.54
N GLN A 77 -8.61 25.48 8.31
CA GLN A 77 -9.41 25.64 7.09
C GLN A 77 -10.52 24.57 7.00
N ALA A 78 -10.21 23.31 7.30
CA ALA A 78 -11.22 22.24 7.34
C ALA A 78 -12.25 22.51 8.44
N GLU A 79 -11.83 22.91 9.65
CA GLU A 79 -12.73 23.23 10.76
C GLU A 79 -13.66 24.39 10.41
N ALA A 80 -13.16 25.47 9.79
CA ALA A 80 -13.97 26.57 9.32
C ALA A 80 -15.01 26.14 8.26
N LEU A 81 -14.61 25.22 7.38
CA LEU A 81 -15.53 24.64 6.39
C LEU A 81 -16.63 23.82 7.08
N PHE A 82 -16.31 23.01 8.07
CA PHE A 82 -17.28 22.21 8.84
C PHE A 82 -18.24 23.08 9.64
N GLN A 83 -17.80 24.27 10.05
CA GLN A 83 -18.65 25.23 10.77
C GLN A 83 -19.65 25.97 9.85
N HIS A 84 -19.22 26.31 8.63
CA HIS A 84 -19.97 27.20 7.72
C HIS A 84 -20.63 26.48 6.54
N SER A 85 -20.26 25.24 6.28
CA SER A 85 -20.81 24.45 5.18
C SER A 85 -21.37 23.16 5.71
N VAL A 86 -22.47 22.70 5.11
CA VAL A 86 -23.00 21.37 5.46
C VAL A 86 -22.10 20.32 4.85
N VAL A 87 -21.54 19.46 5.72
CA VAL A 87 -20.78 18.26 5.36
C VAL A 87 -21.46 17.11 6.09
N ASP A 88 -21.90 16.10 5.33
CA ASP A 88 -22.66 14.99 5.86
C ASP A 88 -21.77 13.84 6.32
N ALA A 89 -20.53 13.75 5.80
CA ALA A 89 -19.51 12.80 6.23
C ALA A 89 -18.08 13.29 5.98
N VAL A 90 -17.15 12.83 6.82
CA VAL A 90 -15.72 12.97 6.61
C VAL A 90 -15.09 11.60 6.40
N ILE A 91 -14.35 11.43 5.31
CA ILE A 91 -13.62 10.22 4.99
C ILE A 91 -12.12 10.51 5.11
N LEU A 92 -11.47 9.80 6.00
CA LEU A 92 -10.02 9.85 6.22
C LEU A 92 -9.39 8.66 5.50
N VAL A 93 -8.32 8.90 4.74
CA VAL A 93 -7.57 7.83 4.09
C VAL A 93 -6.11 7.93 4.49
N ASP A 94 -5.58 6.85 5.13
CA ASP A 94 -4.20 6.78 5.60
C ASP A 94 -3.75 8.05 6.37
N PHE A 95 -2.49 8.48 6.28
CA PHE A 95 -1.93 9.74 6.78
C PHE A 95 -2.33 10.12 8.23
N PRO A 96 -2.14 9.23 9.21
CA PRO A 96 -2.70 9.40 10.57
C PRO A 96 -2.17 10.62 11.31
N GLY A 97 -0.94 11.08 11.00
CA GLY A 97 -0.36 12.26 11.66
C GLY A 97 -1.26 13.48 11.58
N PHE A 98 -1.77 13.77 10.41
CA PHE A 98 -2.64 14.91 10.12
C PHE A 98 -4.13 14.57 10.32
N ASN A 99 -4.56 13.42 9.86
CA ASN A 99 -5.97 13.03 9.84
C ASN A 99 -6.64 13.00 11.22
N TRP A 100 -5.86 12.86 12.31
CA TRP A 100 -6.40 13.03 13.66
C TRP A 100 -6.89 14.44 13.97
N HIS A 101 -6.33 15.47 13.34
CA HIS A 101 -6.79 16.85 13.52
C HIS A 101 -8.12 17.06 12.79
N ILE A 102 -8.23 16.53 11.58
CA ILE A 102 -9.47 16.56 10.79
C ILE A 102 -10.60 15.79 11.51
N ALA A 103 -10.30 14.56 11.99
CA ALA A 103 -11.26 13.77 12.75
C ALA A 103 -11.80 14.52 13.98
N LYS A 104 -10.91 15.17 14.74
CA LYS A 104 -11.30 15.95 15.90
C LYS A 104 -12.18 17.15 15.52
N ALA A 105 -11.84 17.86 14.45
CA ALA A 105 -12.65 18.98 13.94
C ALA A 105 -14.04 18.49 13.50
N ALA A 106 -14.14 17.42 12.73
CA ALA A 106 -15.42 16.83 12.31
C ALA A 106 -16.31 16.45 13.50
N LYS A 107 -15.74 15.77 14.51
CA LYS A 107 -16.48 15.39 15.73
C LYS A 107 -16.98 16.59 16.54
N LYS A 108 -16.25 17.69 16.57
CA LYS A 108 -16.69 18.95 17.23
C LYS A 108 -17.99 19.50 16.61
N HIS A 109 -18.20 19.26 15.30
CA HIS A 109 -19.38 19.69 14.55
C HIS A 109 -20.41 18.57 14.33
N GLY A 110 -20.29 17.43 15.04
CA GLY A 110 -21.24 16.31 14.97
C GLY A 110 -21.20 15.51 13.68
N ILE A 111 -20.20 15.73 12.81
CA ILE A 111 -20.07 15.09 11.52
C ILE A 111 -19.51 13.67 11.70
N PRO A 112 -20.12 12.63 11.09
CA PRO A 112 -19.61 11.26 11.13
C PRO A 112 -18.28 11.13 10.41
N VAL A 113 -17.38 10.34 11.00
CA VAL A 113 -16.02 10.11 10.51
C VAL A 113 -15.83 8.65 10.16
N PHE A 114 -15.49 8.38 8.91
CA PHE A 114 -15.08 7.09 8.39
C PHE A 114 -13.56 7.08 8.20
N TYR A 115 -12.89 6.00 8.59
CA TYR A 115 -11.46 5.83 8.35
C TYR A 115 -11.23 4.67 7.38
N TYR A 116 -10.93 4.98 6.14
CA TYR A 116 -10.57 4.02 5.10
C TYR A 116 -9.05 3.84 5.05
N CYS A 117 -8.56 2.61 4.87
CA CYS A 117 -7.15 2.27 5.02
C CYS A 117 -6.57 2.80 6.35
N PRO A 118 -7.05 2.29 7.49
CA PRO A 118 -6.71 2.82 8.81
C PRO A 118 -5.23 2.63 9.13
N PRO A 119 -4.68 3.42 10.07
CA PRO A 119 -3.31 3.21 10.52
C PRO A 119 -3.17 1.85 11.21
N GLN A 120 -2.04 1.19 10.99
CA GLN A 120 -1.73 -0.15 11.51
C GLN A 120 -1.50 -0.15 13.05
N LEU A 121 -2.52 0.23 13.82
CA LEU A 121 -2.43 0.31 15.29
C LEU A 121 -2.25 -1.07 15.93
N TRP A 122 -2.61 -2.13 15.25
CA TRP A 122 -2.39 -3.51 15.66
C TRP A 122 -0.90 -3.88 15.66
N ALA A 123 -0.12 -3.31 14.76
CA ALA A 123 1.32 -3.52 14.65
C ALA A 123 2.10 -2.64 15.63
N TRP A 124 1.71 -1.37 15.75
CA TRP A 124 2.35 -0.39 16.63
C TRP A 124 1.36 0.72 16.96
N GLY A 125 1.47 1.29 18.16
CA GLY A 125 0.66 2.46 18.52
C GLY A 125 -0.68 2.14 19.17
N LYS A 126 -0.82 1.01 19.87
CA LYS A 126 -2.04 0.64 20.63
C LYS A 126 -2.55 1.75 21.55
N TRP A 127 -1.67 2.63 22.04
CA TRP A 127 -2.04 3.83 22.83
C TRP A 127 -2.97 4.80 22.09
N ARG A 128 -2.99 4.74 20.75
CA ARG A 128 -3.87 5.57 19.91
C ARG A 128 -5.30 5.04 19.82
N LEU A 129 -5.58 3.82 20.31
CA LEU A 129 -6.94 3.24 20.31
C LEU A 129 -7.97 4.14 20.99
N LYS A 130 -7.58 4.78 22.13
CA LYS A 130 -8.47 5.72 22.81
C LYS A 130 -8.83 6.91 21.93
N LYS A 131 -7.89 7.37 21.10
CA LYS A 131 -8.11 8.46 20.15
C LYS A 131 -9.02 7.99 19.03
N MET A 132 -8.74 6.82 18.42
CA MET A 132 -9.57 6.21 17.38
C MET A 132 -11.01 6.10 17.83
N ARG A 133 -11.27 5.48 18.99
CA ARG A 133 -12.61 5.30 19.57
C ARG A 133 -13.38 6.59 19.81
N ARG A 134 -12.66 7.70 20.05
CA ARG A 134 -13.27 9.02 20.32
C ARG A 134 -13.58 9.83 19.06
N THR A 135 -12.87 9.57 17.97
CA THR A 135 -12.87 10.45 16.80
C THR A 135 -13.31 9.77 15.51
N VAL A 136 -13.46 8.46 15.49
CA VAL A 136 -13.88 7.71 14.31
C VAL A 136 -15.16 6.95 14.63
N ASP A 137 -16.16 7.07 13.78
CA ASP A 137 -17.45 6.38 13.94
C ASP A 137 -17.42 5.00 13.30
N GLU A 138 -16.68 4.85 12.19
CA GLU A 138 -16.54 3.58 11.48
C GLU A 138 -15.14 3.44 10.88
N VAL A 139 -14.52 2.30 11.08
CA VAL A 139 -13.30 1.89 10.41
C VAL A 139 -13.64 0.99 9.24
N LEU A 140 -13.19 1.35 8.03
CA LEU A 140 -13.28 0.53 6.84
C LEU A 140 -11.95 -0.22 6.72
N ALA A 141 -11.89 -1.40 7.34
CA ALA A 141 -10.68 -2.21 7.45
C ALA A 141 -10.34 -2.86 6.12
N VAL A 142 -9.07 -2.80 5.74
CA VAL A 142 -8.56 -3.36 4.48
C VAL A 142 -7.83 -4.69 4.67
N LEU A 143 -7.46 -5.03 5.90
CA LEU A 143 -6.85 -6.31 6.26
C LEU A 143 -7.71 -7.04 7.31
N PRO A 144 -7.81 -8.38 7.25
CA PRO A 144 -8.59 -9.15 8.23
C PRO A 144 -8.13 -8.96 9.67
N VAL A 145 -6.82 -8.82 9.88
CA VAL A 145 -6.24 -8.54 11.20
C VAL A 145 -6.69 -7.19 11.77
N GLU A 146 -6.97 -6.22 10.93
CA GLU A 146 -7.49 -4.91 11.33
C GLU A 146 -8.93 -5.01 11.83
N GLU A 147 -9.78 -5.73 11.11
CA GLU A 147 -11.16 -5.96 11.52
C GLU A 147 -11.22 -6.62 12.89
N GLN A 148 -10.50 -7.73 13.06
CA GLN A 148 -10.43 -8.44 14.33
C GLN A 148 -9.89 -7.54 15.46
N PHE A 149 -8.83 -6.80 15.19
CA PHE A 149 -8.20 -5.92 16.16
C PHE A 149 -9.08 -4.77 16.60
N PHE A 150 -9.67 -4.03 15.66
CA PHE A 150 -10.52 -2.88 16.00
C PHE A 150 -11.82 -3.30 16.64
N THR A 151 -12.49 -4.36 16.14
CA THR A 151 -13.72 -4.88 16.71
C THR A 151 -13.51 -5.39 18.14
N SER A 152 -12.45 -6.16 18.40
CA SER A 152 -12.14 -6.64 19.76
C SER A 152 -11.80 -5.51 20.74
N ASN A 153 -11.46 -4.32 20.24
CA ASN A 153 -11.23 -3.13 21.03
C ASN A 153 -12.43 -2.16 21.06
N GLY A 154 -13.63 -2.62 20.68
CA GLY A 154 -14.87 -1.86 20.77
C GLY A 154 -14.94 -0.67 19.80
N ILE A 155 -14.32 -0.79 18.62
CA ILE A 155 -14.41 0.18 17.53
C ILE A 155 -15.27 -0.43 16.42
N HIS A 156 -16.30 0.30 15.97
CA HIS A 156 -17.13 -0.13 14.85
C HIS A 156 -16.26 -0.28 13.60
N THR A 157 -16.31 -1.45 13.00
CA THR A 157 -15.42 -1.82 11.92
C THR A 157 -16.14 -2.71 10.91
N THR A 158 -15.95 -2.38 9.63
CA THR A 158 -16.42 -3.18 8.51
C THR A 158 -15.22 -3.58 7.66
N TYR A 159 -15.00 -4.87 7.44
CA TYR A 159 -13.98 -5.35 6.51
C TYR A 159 -14.45 -5.13 5.07
N VAL A 160 -13.70 -4.37 4.29
CA VAL A 160 -14.03 -4.02 2.91
C VAL A 160 -13.06 -4.64 1.89
N GLY A 161 -11.93 -5.21 2.35
CA GLY A 161 -10.86 -5.70 1.50
C GLY A 161 -9.88 -4.59 1.09
N HIS A 162 -8.76 -4.99 0.50
CA HIS A 162 -7.69 -4.03 0.18
C HIS A 162 -7.90 -3.41 -1.21
N PRO A 163 -7.99 -2.07 -1.34
CA PRO A 163 -8.25 -1.38 -2.61
C PRO A 163 -7.15 -1.59 -3.66
N PHE A 164 -6.00 -2.03 -3.25
CA PHE A 164 -4.90 -2.37 -4.17
C PHE A 164 -5.32 -3.48 -5.16
N PHE A 165 -6.19 -4.40 -4.76
CA PHE A 165 -6.68 -5.46 -5.64
C PHE A 165 -7.64 -4.93 -6.70
N ASP A 166 -8.37 -3.85 -6.44
CA ASP A 166 -9.16 -3.16 -7.45
C ASP A 166 -8.24 -2.63 -8.56
N ALA A 167 -7.13 -1.97 -8.17
CA ALA A 167 -6.14 -1.47 -9.10
C ALA A 167 -5.44 -2.59 -9.90
N VAL A 168 -5.07 -3.69 -9.26
CA VAL A 168 -4.45 -4.84 -9.95
C VAL A 168 -5.39 -5.46 -10.98
N HIS A 169 -6.68 -5.59 -10.66
CA HIS A 169 -7.69 -6.16 -11.57
C HIS A 169 -8.02 -5.24 -12.75
N GLN A 170 -7.97 -3.92 -12.54
CA GLN A 170 -8.26 -2.93 -13.56
C GLN A 170 -7.04 -2.61 -14.45
N SER A 171 -5.83 -2.96 -14.00
CA SER A 171 -4.61 -2.66 -14.75
C SER A 171 -4.50 -3.54 -15.99
N GLU A 172 -4.52 -2.91 -17.16
CA GLU A 172 -4.17 -3.57 -18.42
C GLU A 172 -2.66 -3.73 -18.52
N LEU A 173 -2.21 -4.95 -18.71
CA LEU A 173 -0.80 -5.25 -18.92
C LEU A 173 -0.37 -4.84 -20.34
N HIS A 174 0.84 -4.31 -20.45
CA HIS A 174 1.38 -3.90 -21.74
C HIS A 174 1.83 -5.11 -22.56
N LEU A 175 0.98 -5.52 -23.50
CA LEU A 175 1.16 -6.73 -24.33
C LEU A 175 2.53 -6.85 -24.99
N PRO A 176 3.09 -5.79 -25.65
CA PRO A 176 4.42 -5.90 -26.26
C PRO A 176 5.54 -6.24 -25.28
N THR A 177 5.42 -5.81 -24.02
CA THR A 177 6.39 -6.18 -22.96
C THR A 177 6.25 -7.65 -22.58
N LEU A 178 5.02 -8.15 -22.44
CA LEU A 178 4.76 -9.56 -22.14
C LEU A 178 5.22 -10.48 -23.29
N GLU A 179 4.98 -10.10 -24.53
CA GLU A 179 5.45 -10.83 -25.71
C GLU A 179 6.98 -10.95 -25.73
N ARG A 180 7.68 -9.86 -25.43
CA ARG A 180 9.14 -9.87 -25.27
C ARG A 180 9.59 -10.85 -24.20
N PHE A 181 8.95 -10.85 -23.03
CA PHE A 181 9.28 -11.76 -21.93
C PHE A 181 8.96 -13.21 -22.28
N ALA A 182 7.85 -13.47 -22.97
CA ALA A 182 7.51 -14.80 -23.47
C ALA A 182 8.59 -15.33 -24.43
N GLN A 183 9.11 -14.49 -25.33
CA GLN A 183 10.21 -14.88 -26.23
C GLN A 183 11.50 -15.24 -25.44
N GLU A 184 11.87 -14.46 -24.42
CA GLU A 184 13.01 -14.79 -23.56
C GLU A 184 12.84 -16.17 -22.89
N ARG A 185 11.64 -16.50 -22.40
CA ARG A 185 11.33 -17.82 -21.84
C ARG A 185 11.42 -18.94 -22.87
N LEU A 186 11.00 -18.71 -24.10
CA LEU A 186 11.12 -19.67 -25.19
C LEU A 186 12.60 -19.98 -25.53
N THR A 187 13.53 -19.07 -25.25
CA THR A 187 14.98 -19.35 -25.38
C THR A 187 15.56 -20.13 -24.18
N GLY A 188 14.71 -20.58 -23.26
CA GLY A 188 15.12 -21.31 -22.06
C GLY A 188 15.57 -20.44 -20.90
N LYS A 189 15.34 -19.11 -20.94
CA LYS A 189 15.67 -18.22 -19.83
C LYS A 189 14.63 -18.28 -18.72
N LYS A 190 15.09 -18.36 -17.47
CA LYS A 190 14.27 -18.20 -16.26
C LYS A 190 14.29 -16.71 -15.87
N LEU A 191 13.13 -16.11 -15.76
CA LEU A 191 12.99 -14.68 -15.44
C LEU A 191 12.84 -14.48 -13.93
N VAL A 192 13.61 -13.56 -13.38
CA VAL A 192 13.57 -13.18 -11.96
C VAL A 192 13.26 -11.70 -11.84
N ALA A 193 12.15 -11.36 -11.18
CA ALA A 193 11.81 -9.98 -10.87
C ALA A 193 12.71 -9.42 -9.77
N VAL A 194 13.17 -8.18 -9.94
CA VAL A 194 13.96 -7.45 -8.96
C VAL A 194 13.28 -6.12 -8.66
N LEU A 195 12.77 -5.97 -7.42
CA LEU A 195 11.94 -4.86 -6.99
C LEU A 195 12.64 -4.10 -5.85
N PRO A 196 13.56 -3.17 -6.15
CA PRO A 196 14.45 -2.57 -5.16
C PRO A 196 13.79 -1.53 -4.25
N GLY A 197 12.52 -1.19 -4.52
CA GLY A 197 11.72 -0.27 -3.73
C GLY A 197 11.08 0.85 -4.54
N SER A 198 10.12 1.55 -3.95
CA SER A 198 9.40 2.67 -4.55
C SER A 198 9.94 4.04 -4.15
N ARG A 199 10.63 4.14 -3.00
CA ARG A 199 11.22 5.37 -2.49
C ARG A 199 12.72 5.39 -2.75
N ARG A 200 13.27 6.57 -3.03
CA ARG A 200 14.70 6.75 -3.33
C ARG A 200 15.61 6.10 -2.28
N HIS A 201 15.37 6.36 -1.00
CA HIS A 201 16.20 5.82 0.09
C HIS A 201 16.07 4.29 0.25
N GLU A 202 14.95 3.69 -0.18
CA GLU A 202 14.78 2.23 -0.22
C GLU A 202 15.68 1.63 -1.30
N VAL A 203 15.62 2.20 -2.50
CA VAL A 203 16.47 1.76 -3.64
C VAL A 203 17.96 1.89 -3.29
N GLU A 204 18.38 3.05 -2.81
CA GLU A 204 19.78 3.31 -2.44
C GLU A 204 20.32 2.31 -1.40
N ARG A 205 19.47 1.84 -0.48
CA ARG A 205 19.89 0.91 0.58
C ARG A 205 19.83 -0.55 0.17
N ASN A 206 18.85 -0.94 -0.64
CA ASN A 206 18.58 -2.36 -0.92
C ASN A 206 19.18 -2.81 -2.26
N TRP A 207 19.28 -1.92 -3.25
CA TRP A 207 19.86 -2.27 -4.54
C TRP A 207 21.28 -2.88 -4.47
N PRO A 208 22.24 -2.37 -3.68
CA PRO A 208 23.57 -2.97 -3.57
C PRO A 208 23.54 -4.43 -3.08
N LEU A 209 22.59 -4.78 -2.18
CA LEU A 209 22.42 -6.14 -1.70
C LEU A 209 21.85 -7.04 -2.80
N MET A 210 20.85 -6.55 -3.53
CA MET A 210 20.22 -7.28 -4.63
C MET A 210 21.20 -7.50 -5.77
N LEU A 211 22.03 -6.49 -6.10
CA LEU A 211 23.05 -6.62 -7.13
C LEU A 211 24.10 -7.69 -6.77
N GLU A 212 24.55 -7.73 -5.51
CA GLU A 212 25.46 -8.79 -5.08
C GLU A 212 24.79 -10.18 -5.09
N ALA A 213 23.52 -10.27 -4.72
CA ALA A 213 22.75 -11.51 -4.86
C ALA A 213 22.62 -11.94 -6.34
N ILE A 214 22.39 -11.01 -7.27
CA ILE A 214 22.37 -11.26 -8.72
C ILE A 214 23.70 -11.87 -9.19
N ARG A 215 24.84 -11.29 -8.76
CA ARG A 215 26.18 -11.83 -9.09
C ARG A 215 26.33 -13.27 -8.63
N ARG A 216 25.88 -13.60 -7.43
CA ARG A 216 25.95 -14.98 -6.87
C ARG A 216 25.04 -15.95 -7.59
N ILE A 217 23.81 -15.55 -7.86
CA ILE A 217 22.85 -16.38 -8.59
C ILE A 217 23.37 -16.65 -10.01
N HIS A 218 23.86 -15.63 -10.72
CA HIS A 218 24.38 -15.80 -12.07
C HIS A 218 25.57 -16.77 -12.16
N ARG A 219 26.44 -16.81 -11.12
CA ARG A 219 27.54 -17.80 -11.05
C ARG A 219 27.05 -19.24 -10.91
N SER A 220 25.89 -19.45 -10.29
CA SER A 220 25.31 -20.78 -10.08
C SER A 220 24.32 -21.19 -11.15
N GLN A 221 23.69 -20.23 -11.83
CA GLN A 221 22.66 -20.45 -12.83
C GLN A 221 22.84 -19.45 -14.02
N ALA A 222 23.37 -19.95 -15.13
CA ALA A 222 23.67 -19.13 -16.32
C ALA A 222 22.43 -18.81 -17.18
N ASP A 223 21.35 -19.55 -17.00
CA ASP A 223 20.08 -19.43 -17.76
C ASP A 223 19.11 -18.42 -17.15
N VAL A 224 19.49 -17.74 -16.08
CA VAL A 224 18.65 -16.73 -15.41
C VAL A 224 18.81 -15.36 -16.05
N LYS A 225 17.69 -14.63 -16.19
CA LYS A 225 17.64 -13.21 -16.59
C LYS A 225 16.91 -12.41 -15.50
N PHE A 226 17.49 -11.27 -15.13
CA PHE A 226 16.96 -10.40 -14.08
C PHE A 226 16.24 -9.21 -14.68
N LEU A 227 14.99 -8.99 -14.27
CA LEU A 227 14.16 -7.88 -14.73
C LEU A 227 13.98 -6.88 -13.57
N VAL A 228 14.67 -5.76 -13.64
CA VAL A 228 14.65 -4.74 -12.61
C VAL A 228 13.53 -3.76 -12.89
N ALA A 229 12.54 -3.71 -11.99
CA ALA A 229 11.44 -2.76 -12.04
C ALA A 229 11.77 -1.52 -11.20
N ALA A 230 11.97 -0.39 -11.85
CA ALA A 230 12.10 0.92 -11.22
C ALA A 230 10.78 1.67 -11.28
N TYR A 231 10.40 2.31 -10.17
CA TYR A 231 9.17 3.11 -10.12
C TYR A 231 9.28 4.42 -10.91
N ARG A 232 10.50 4.99 -10.98
CA ARG A 232 10.80 6.25 -11.68
C ARG A 232 12.14 6.17 -12.41
N GLU A 233 12.30 7.02 -13.43
CA GLU A 233 13.49 7.09 -14.26
C GLU A 233 14.77 7.37 -13.45
N ASN A 234 14.71 8.27 -12.48
CA ASN A 234 15.87 8.58 -11.64
C ASN A 234 16.34 7.40 -10.77
N GLN A 235 15.43 6.50 -10.39
CA GLN A 235 15.77 5.26 -9.67
C GLN A 235 16.41 4.24 -10.62
N CYS A 236 15.88 4.14 -11.85
CA CYS A 236 16.46 3.32 -12.91
C CYS A 236 17.90 3.74 -13.20
N LEU A 237 18.12 5.04 -13.39
CA LEU A 237 19.45 5.61 -13.60
C LEU A 237 20.41 5.34 -12.43
N PHE A 238 19.92 5.48 -11.19
CA PHE A 238 20.70 5.14 -10.01
C PHE A 238 21.15 3.68 -10.05
N CYS A 239 20.22 2.74 -10.26
CA CYS A 239 20.56 1.31 -10.31
C CYS A 239 21.56 0.98 -11.43
N ARG A 240 21.45 1.61 -12.59
CA ARG A 240 22.39 1.43 -13.70
C ARG A 240 23.77 1.98 -13.40
N ASN A 241 23.85 3.14 -12.75
CA ASN A 241 25.12 3.79 -12.42
C ASN A 241 25.92 3.06 -11.34
N GLU A 242 25.26 2.23 -10.53
CA GLU A 242 25.93 1.37 -9.54
C GLU A 242 26.56 0.11 -10.17
N LEU A 243 26.32 -0.17 -11.46
CA LEU A 243 26.92 -1.30 -12.15
C LEU A 243 28.39 -1.00 -12.46
N THR A 244 29.25 -1.94 -12.10
CA THR A 244 30.68 -1.91 -12.50
C THR A 244 30.85 -2.37 -13.95
N THR A 245 32.07 -2.23 -14.51
CA THR A 245 32.36 -2.73 -15.84
C THR A 245 32.18 -4.25 -15.97
N GLU A 246 32.42 -5.00 -14.89
CA GLU A 246 32.18 -6.45 -14.85
C GLU A 246 30.72 -6.79 -14.87
N ASP A 247 29.88 -5.97 -14.20
CA ASP A 247 28.43 -6.17 -14.12
C ASP A 247 27.71 -5.93 -15.45
N GLN A 248 28.33 -5.25 -16.41
CA GLN A 248 27.75 -5.05 -17.75
C GLN A 248 27.53 -6.38 -18.51
N ARG A 249 28.16 -7.47 -18.07
CA ARG A 249 27.98 -8.81 -18.62
C ARG A 249 26.83 -9.58 -17.97
N LEU A 250 26.29 -9.07 -16.86
CA LEU A 250 25.16 -9.70 -16.19
C LEU A 250 23.88 -9.56 -17.03
N PRO A 251 23.05 -10.59 -17.09
CA PRO A 251 21.81 -10.57 -17.85
C PRO A 251 20.70 -9.78 -17.10
N ILE A 252 20.90 -8.47 -17.00
CA ILE A 252 20.01 -7.54 -16.30
C ILE A 252 19.37 -6.59 -17.29
N ASP A 253 18.02 -6.56 -17.31
CA ASP A 253 17.26 -5.54 -18.01
C ASP A 253 16.53 -4.63 -17.00
N PHE A 254 16.50 -3.32 -17.32
CA PHE A 254 15.87 -2.31 -16.48
C PHE A 254 14.63 -1.74 -17.16
N PHE A 255 13.55 -1.61 -16.40
CA PHE A 255 12.27 -1.11 -16.88
C PHE A 255 11.72 -0.06 -15.92
N VAL A 256 11.02 0.94 -16.46
CA VAL A 256 10.27 1.93 -15.71
C VAL A 256 8.78 1.77 -16.02
N GLY A 257 7.94 1.70 -14.99
CA GLY A 257 6.49 1.58 -15.14
C GLY A 257 6.03 0.25 -15.75
N ARG A 258 6.79 -0.85 -15.53
CA ARG A 258 6.47 -2.21 -16.03
C ARG A 258 6.51 -3.26 -14.93
N THR A 259 6.21 -2.84 -13.71
CA THR A 259 6.27 -3.73 -12.53
C THR A 259 5.34 -4.90 -12.67
N SER A 260 4.10 -4.66 -13.10
CA SER A 260 3.06 -5.68 -13.24
C SER A 260 3.42 -6.76 -14.27
N GLU A 261 3.93 -6.35 -15.43
CA GLU A 261 4.37 -7.26 -16.48
C GLU A 261 5.58 -8.09 -16.04
N ILE A 262 6.51 -7.47 -15.31
CA ILE A 262 7.69 -8.15 -14.78
C ILE A 262 7.30 -9.21 -13.75
N ILE A 263 6.39 -8.88 -12.84
CA ILE A 263 5.89 -9.83 -11.83
C ILE A 263 5.18 -10.99 -12.50
N ASP A 264 4.30 -10.71 -13.45
CA ASP A 264 3.50 -11.71 -14.15
C ASP A 264 4.36 -12.70 -14.95
N ALA A 265 5.42 -12.22 -15.58
CA ALA A 265 6.31 -13.03 -16.40
C ALA A 265 7.38 -13.79 -15.62
N SER A 266 7.63 -13.48 -14.34
CA SER A 266 8.75 -14.03 -13.59
C SER A 266 8.44 -15.33 -12.85
N GLU A 267 9.43 -16.22 -12.77
CA GLU A 267 9.35 -17.46 -11.97
C GLU A 267 9.32 -17.16 -10.47
N CYS A 268 10.07 -16.13 -10.06
CA CYS A 268 10.12 -15.65 -8.68
C CYS A 268 10.64 -14.22 -8.63
N ALA A 269 10.63 -13.63 -7.43
CA ALA A 269 11.03 -12.25 -7.21
C ALA A 269 11.95 -12.08 -6.00
N MET A 270 12.84 -11.10 -6.04
CA MET A 270 13.44 -10.48 -4.86
C MET A 270 12.91 -9.06 -4.70
N MET A 271 12.40 -8.72 -3.52
CA MET A 271 11.72 -7.45 -3.33
C MET A 271 12.02 -6.78 -1.99
N VAL A 272 11.80 -5.48 -1.95
CA VAL A 272 11.68 -4.72 -0.70
C VAL A 272 10.23 -4.76 -0.22
N SER A 273 10.03 -4.87 1.09
CA SER A 273 8.69 -4.89 1.68
C SER A 273 7.88 -3.64 1.32
N GLY A 274 6.64 -3.85 0.90
CA GLY A 274 5.69 -2.80 0.51
C GLY A 274 4.40 -3.38 -0.05
N SER A 275 3.50 -2.51 -0.53
CA SER A 275 2.22 -2.92 -1.13
C SER A 275 2.37 -3.81 -2.37
N VAL A 276 3.51 -3.76 -3.06
CA VAL A 276 3.83 -4.64 -4.19
C VAL A 276 3.77 -6.12 -3.82
N SER A 277 3.94 -6.47 -2.54
CA SER A 277 3.76 -7.84 -2.05
C SER A 277 2.34 -8.38 -2.27
N LEU A 278 1.35 -7.51 -2.27
CA LEU A 278 -0.04 -7.88 -2.57
C LEU A 278 -0.22 -8.23 -4.05
N GLU A 279 0.49 -7.53 -4.95
CA GLU A 279 0.48 -7.87 -6.37
C GLU A 279 1.16 -9.20 -6.66
N LEU A 280 2.32 -9.45 -6.04
CA LEU A 280 3.00 -10.74 -6.11
C LEU A 280 2.10 -11.88 -5.61
N MET A 281 1.36 -11.65 -4.52
CA MET A 281 0.36 -12.60 -4.02
C MET A 281 -0.77 -12.83 -5.03
N ALA A 282 -1.37 -11.76 -5.55
CA ALA A 282 -2.46 -11.85 -6.51
C ALA A 282 -2.03 -12.56 -7.81
N ARG A 283 -0.78 -12.38 -8.26
CA ARG A 283 -0.19 -13.05 -9.43
C ARG A 283 0.50 -14.38 -9.09
N LYS A 284 0.47 -14.80 -7.81
CA LYS A 284 1.01 -16.08 -7.32
C LYS A 284 2.51 -16.25 -7.61
N THR A 285 3.25 -15.15 -7.56
CA THR A 285 4.69 -15.14 -7.84
C THR A 285 5.46 -15.32 -6.53
N PRO A 286 6.21 -16.44 -6.36
CA PRO A 286 7.05 -16.65 -5.19
C PRO A 286 8.05 -15.51 -5.03
N ALA A 287 8.30 -15.08 -3.80
CA ALA A 287 9.22 -13.98 -3.55
C ALA A 287 10.03 -14.16 -2.27
N VAL A 288 11.22 -13.57 -2.25
CA VAL A 288 11.99 -13.34 -1.04
C VAL A 288 12.05 -11.84 -0.75
N VAL A 289 11.86 -11.49 0.52
CA VAL A 289 11.67 -10.11 0.95
C VAL A 289 12.80 -9.66 1.85
N ILE A 290 13.39 -8.52 1.52
CA ILE A 290 14.36 -7.87 2.39
C ILE A 290 13.90 -6.45 2.76
N TYR A 291 14.39 -5.98 3.89
CA TYR A 291 14.29 -4.57 4.27
C TYR A 291 15.56 -4.16 5.02
N ARG A 292 16.35 -3.28 4.41
CA ARG A 292 17.56 -2.76 5.04
C ARG A 292 17.26 -1.53 5.88
N ILE A 293 17.61 -1.61 7.16
CA ILE A 293 17.36 -0.55 8.14
C ILE A 293 18.64 -0.22 8.93
N GLY A 294 18.80 1.02 9.34
CA GLY A 294 19.89 1.43 10.23
C GLY A 294 19.73 0.87 11.64
N ARG A 295 20.85 0.58 12.33
CA ARG A 295 20.87 0.00 13.70
C ARG A 295 20.01 0.77 14.68
N PHE A 296 20.07 2.09 14.67
CA PHE A 296 19.30 2.95 15.56
C PHE A 296 17.78 2.76 15.38
N PHE A 297 17.30 2.77 14.14
CA PHE A 297 15.88 2.56 13.84
C PHE A 297 15.43 1.12 14.12
N TYR A 298 16.31 0.15 13.94
CA TYR A 298 16.04 -1.23 14.27
C TYR A 298 15.82 -1.43 15.78
N GLU A 299 16.69 -0.86 16.62
CA GLU A 299 16.56 -0.96 18.09
C GLU A 299 15.29 -0.28 18.62
N ILE A 300 14.89 0.83 18.01
CA ILE A 300 13.61 1.49 18.32
C ILE A 300 12.43 0.61 17.84
N GLY A 301 12.50 0.14 16.60
CA GLY A 301 11.45 -0.69 15.99
C GLY A 301 11.21 -1.97 16.77
N LYS A 302 12.25 -2.67 17.18
CA LYS A 302 12.18 -3.90 17.98
C LYS A 302 11.43 -3.74 19.31
N ARG A 303 11.46 -2.54 19.90
CA ARG A 303 10.75 -2.22 21.16
C ARG A 303 9.29 -1.81 20.93
N LEU A 304 8.98 -1.28 19.75
CA LEU A 304 7.67 -0.72 19.44
C LEU A 304 6.79 -1.66 18.62
N VAL A 305 7.41 -2.50 17.80
CA VAL A 305 6.74 -3.41 16.87
C VAL A 305 6.90 -4.84 17.37
N ASN A 306 5.80 -5.47 17.70
CA ASN A 306 5.75 -6.87 18.12
C ASN A 306 5.03 -7.69 17.04
N LEU A 307 5.74 -7.93 15.95
CA LEU A 307 5.23 -8.70 14.82
C LEU A 307 6.22 -9.81 14.45
N ASP A 308 5.68 -10.98 14.17
CA ASP A 308 6.44 -12.14 13.68
C ASP A 308 6.78 -12.02 12.18
N SER A 309 6.09 -11.13 11.47
CA SER A 309 6.22 -10.87 10.05
C SER A 309 6.01 -9.40 9.73
N PHE A 310 6.58 -8.94 8.62
CA PHE A 310 6.43 -7.54 8.18
C PHE A 310 5.91 -7.41 6.73
N THR A 311 5.72 -8.51 6.01
CA THR A 311 5.06 -8.53 4.71
C THR A 311 3.56 -8.76 4.84
N LEU A 312 2.77 -8.04 4.04
CA LEU A 312 1.30 -8.13 4.08
C LEU A 312 0.79 -9.56 3.83
N PRO A 313 1.27 -10.33 2.82
CA PRO A 313 0.82 -11.71 2.64
C PRO A 313 1.10 -12.62 3.84
N ASN A 314 2.27 -12.50 4.50
CA ASN A 314 2.58 -13.25 5.70
C ASN A 314 1.68 -12.86 6.90
N LEU A 315 1.26 -11.59 6.96
CA LEU A 315 0.34 -11.09 7.99
C LEU A 315 -1.12 -11.46 7.74
N MET A 316 -1.49 -11.72 6.49
CA MET A 316 -2.83 -12.16 6.08
C MET A 316 -2.99 -13.67 6.23
N GLY A 317 -1.92 -14.42 6.02
CA GLY A 317 -1.89 -15.89 6.08
C GLY A 317 -1.71 -16.45 7.48
N LYS A 318 -1.79 -17.79 7.59
CA LYS A 318 -1.52 -18.54 8.83
C LYS A 318 -0.04 -18.91 8.98
N GLY A 319 0.81 -18.56 8.00
CA GLY A 319 2.23 -18.92 7.96
C GLY A 319 3.05 -17.93 7.12
N LYS A 320 4.36 -18.15 7.07
CA LYS A 320 5.28 -17.31 6.27
C LYS A 320 5.39 -17.90 4.86
N VAL A 321 4.55 -17.42 3.96
CA VAL A 321 4.60 -17.79 2.53
C VAL A 321 5.82 -17.19 1.83
N TYR A 322 6.22 -15.96 2.25
CA TYR A 322 7.44 -15.33 1.76
C TYR A 322 8.55 -15.41 2.81
N PRO A 323 9.74 -15.95 2.47
CA PRO A 323 10.95 -15.73 3.25
C PRO A 323 11.21 -14.22 3.38
N GLU A 324 11.42 -13.74 4.61
CA GLU A 324 11.61 -12.32 4.87
C GLU A 324 12.76 -12.07 5.84
N PHE A 325 13.56 -11.04 5.57
CA PHE A 325 14.74 -10.73 6.35
C PHE A 325 14.95 -9.22 6.54
N ILE A 326 15.17 -8.82 7.80
CA ILE A 326 15.56 -7.44 8.13
C ILE A 326 17.09 -7.36 8.18
N SER A 327 17.68 -6.62 7.25
CA SER A 327 19.13 -6.42 7.17
C SER A 327 19.58 -5.26 8.04
N VAL A 328 20.44 -5.53 9.02
CA VAL A 328 21.01 -4.52 9.93
C VAL A 328 22.52 -4.68 9.99
N GLY A 329 23.25 -3.61 9.71
CA GLY A 329 24.73 -3.62 9.79
C GLY A 329 25.37 -4.46 8.69
N ASN A 330 25.84 -5.69 9.02
CA ASN A 330 26.45 -6.59 8.04
C ASN A 330 25.41 -7.02 6.97
N PRO A 331 25.64 -6.76 5.66
CA PRO A 331 24.72 -7.12 4.60
C PRO A 331 24.74 -8.60 4.23
N GLU A 332 25.81 -9.32 4.57
CA GLU A 332 26.09 -10.67 4.12
C GLU A 332 24.94 -11.68 4.36
N PRO A 333 24.31 -11.75 5.55
CA PRO A 333 23.19 -12.65 5.77
C PRO A 333 21.96 -12.36 4.88
N ALA A 334 21.73 -11.09 4.53
CA ALA A 334 20.64 -10.70 3.63
C ALA A 334 20.95 -11.10 2.17
N ILE A 335 22.17 -10.92 1.73
CA ILE A 335 22.63 -11.31 0.39
C ILE A 335 22.51 -12.82 0.22
N GLU A 336 22.98 -13.58 1.21
CA GLU A 336 22.89 -15.06 1.23
C GLU A 336 21.42 -15.52 1.21
N MET A 337 20.54 -14.90 2.02
CA MET A 337 19.11 -15.19 2.03
C MET A 337 18.48 -14.94 0.65
N LEU A 338 18.80 -13.81 0.00
CA LEU A 338 18.31 -13.52 -1.34
C LEU A 338 18.77 -14.57 -2.35
N ALA A 339 20.08 -14.85 -2.41
CA ALA A 339 20.64 -15.78 -3.39
C ALA A 339 20.14 -17.21 -3.18
N SER A 340 20.16 -17.70 -1.94
CA SER A 340 19.70 -19.06 -1.63
C SER A 340 18.20 -19.24 -1.88
N SER A 341 17.36 -18.26 -1.52
CA SER A 341 15.94 -18.34 -1.78
C SER A 341 15.60 -18.35 -3.26
N ILE A 342 16.21 -17.45 -4.07
CA ILE A 342 16.03 -17.45 -5.52
C ILE A 342 16.52 -18.76 -6.15
N ASN A 343 17.71 -19.23 -5.78
CA ASN A 343 18.22 -20.52 -6.27
C ASN A 343 17.28 -21.68 -5.92
N ARG A 344 16.68 -21.66 -4.73
CA ARG A 344 15.70 -22.67 -4.33
C ARG A 344 14.42 -22.59 -5.16
N PHE A 345 13.86 -21.40 -5.38
CA PHE A 345 12.68 -21.25 -6.23
C PHE A 345 12.92 -21.72 -7.67
N LEU A 346 14.13 -21.51 -8.21
CA LEU A 346 14.48 -21.88 -9.58
C LEU A 346 14.90 -23.34 -9.73
N GLY A 347 15.42 -23.96 -8.66
CA GLY A 347 16.00 -25.32 -8.69
C GLY A 347 15.11 -26.39 -8.06
N ASP A 348 14.22 -26.04 -7.13
CA ASP A 348 13.33 -26.95 -6.43
C ASP A 348 11.88 -26.71 -6.88
N THR A 349 11.47 -27.48 -7.89
CA THR A 349 10.14 -27.33 -8.52
C THR A 349 9.02 -27.60 -7.51
N ASP A 350 9.17 -28.61 -6.65
CA ASP A 350 8.13 -28.99 -5.66
C ASP A 350 7.96 -27.89 -4.63
N TYR A 351 9.06 -27.29 -4.17
CA TYR A 351 9.00 -26.14 -3.27
C TYR A 351 8.33 -24.93 -3.92
N SER A 352 8.70 -24.62 -5.17
CA SER A 352 8.11 -23.50 -5.90
C SER A 352 6.62 -23.69 -6.12
N LEU A 353 6.19 -24.89 -6.50
CA LEU A 353 4.77 -25.24 -6.67
C LEU A 353 4.00 -25.10 -5.35
N LYS A 354 4.54 -25.63 -4.26
CA LYS A 354 3.91 -25.49 -2.93
C LYS A 354 3.70 -24.02 -2.54
N VAL A 355 4.70 -23.16 -2.75
CA VAL A 355 4.58 -21.72 -2.45
C VAL A 355 3.52 -21.07 -3.34
N ARG A 356 3.43 -21.45 -4.61
CA ARG A 356 2.39 -20.97 -5.53
C ARG A 356 0.98 -21.40 -5.09
N GLU A 357 0.81 -22.62 -4.60
CA GLU A 357 -0.46 -23.12 -4.05
C GLU A 357 -0.86 -22.32 -2.79
N GLU A 358 0.08 -22.10 -1.86
CA GLU A 358 -0.18 -21.26 -0.68
C GLU A 358 -0.54 -19.83 -1.05
N LEU A 359 0.10 -19.26 -2.10
CA LEU A 359 -0.24 -17.93 -2.62
C LEU A 359 -1.60 -17.92 -3.32
N GLN A 360 -1.97 -19.01 -4.02
CA GLN A 360 -3.30 -19.15 -4.62
C GLN A 360 -4.37 -19.13 -3.54
N ASP A 361 -4.22 -19.91 -2.46
CA ASP A 361 -5.18 -19.95 -1.35
C ASP A 361 -5.36 -18.57 -0.71
N LEU A 362 -4.24 -17.83 -0.53
CA LEU A 362 -4.29 -16.45 -0.03
C LEU A 362 -4.96 -15.49 -1.02
N ALA A 363 -4.67 -15.62 -2.31
CA ALA A 363 -5.26 -14.79 -3.34
C ALA A 363 -6.77 -15.04 -3.43
N ASP A 364 -7.22 -16.29 -3.41
CA ASP A 364 -8.64 -16.66 -3.45
C ASP A 364 -9.39 -16.12 -2.23
N GLN A 365 -8.74 -16.08 -1.08
CA GLN A 365 -9.35 -15.58 0.15
C GLN A 365 -9.37 -14.05 0.24
N PHE A 366 -8.33 -13.36 -0.20
CA PHE A 366 -8.10 -11.95 0.12
C PHE A 366 -7.96 -11.03 -1.09
N ALA A 367 -7.57 -11.53 -2.26
CA ALA A 367 -7.33 -10.71 -3.46
C ALA A 367 -8.61 -10.46 -4.27
N THR A 368 -9.77 -10.46 -3.61
CA THR A 368 -11.06 -10.22 -4.27
C THR A 368 -11.23 -8.73 -4.56
N PRO A 369 -11.49 -8.33 -5.82
CA PRO A 369 -11.78 -6.94 -6.18
C PRO A 369 -13.09 -6.45 -5.58
N GLY A 370 -13.36 -5.14 -5.70
CA GLY A 370 -14.57 -4.51 -5.21
C GLY A 370 -14.47 -3.94 -3.81
N ALA A 371 -13.25 -3.76 -3.27
CA ALA A 371 -13.03 -3.14 -1.97
C ALA A 371 -13.61 -1.72 -1.91
N SER A 372 -13.36 -0.90 -2.93
CA SER A 372 -13.88 0.47 -3.03
C SER A 372 -15.41 0.49 -3.13
N ASN A 373 -16.01 -0.46 -3.85
CA ASN A 373 -17.46 -0.60 -3.97
C ASN A 373 -18.10 -0.97 -2.62
N ARG A 374 -17.53 -1.98 -1.91
CA ARG A 374 -18.01 -2.34 -0.55
C ARG A 374 -17.90 -1.18 0.42
N ALA A 375 -16.81 -0.40 0.35
CA ALA A 375 -16.61 0.80 1.17
C ALA A 375 -17.67 1.87 0.85
N ALA A 376 -17.95 2.15 -0.42
CA ALA A 376 -18.98 3.10 -0.86
C ALA A 376 -20.37 2.73 -0.33
N HIS A 377 -20.77 1.47 -0.50
CA HIS A 377 -22.04 0.96 0.02
C HIS A 377 -22.14 1.04 1.55
N CYS A 378 -21.07 0.71 2.28
CA CYS A 378 -21.02 0.82 3.73
C CYS A 378 -21.21 2.28 4.17
N ILE A 379 -20.51 3.24 3.56
CA ILE A 379 -20.63 4.66 3.88
C ILE A 379 -22.05 5.14 3.65
N LEU A 380 -22.62 4.92 2.46
CA LEU A 380 -23.95 5.42 2.10
C LEU A 380 -25.05 4.79 2.94
N SER A 381 -24.98 3.50 3.23
CA SER A 381 -25.97 2.82 4.09
C SER A 381 -25.98 3.39 5.51
N LYS A 382 -24.81 3.70 6.08
CA LYS A 382 -24.71 4.28 7.42
C LYS A 382 -25.16 5.74 7.46
N LEU A 383 -24.95 6.51 6.38
CA LEU A 383 -25.48 7.87 6.26
C LEU A 383 -27.01 7.87 6.17
N SER A 384 -27.60 7.00 5.35
CA SER A 384 -29.04 6.86 5.23
C SER A 384 -29.72 6.47 6.55
N ALA A 385 -29.11 5.53 7.29
CA ALA A 385 -29.62 5.11 8.61
C ALA A 385 -29.59 6.23 9.67
N ARG A 386 -28.65 7.19 9.54
CA ARG A 386 -28.61 8.37 10.42
C ARG A 386 -29.68 9.39 10.08
N SER A 387 -29.87 9.67 8.79
CA SER A 387 -30.92 10.60 8.33
C SER A 387 -32.30 10.17 8.75
N GLY A 388 -32.62 8.88 8.60
CA GLY A 388 -33.92 8.32 9.05
C GLY A 388 -34.14 8.40 10.57
N LYS A 389 -33.10 8.30 11.39
CA LYS A 389 -33.21 8.47 12.85
C LYS A 389 -33.45 9.93 13.26
N THR A 390 -32.92 10.89 12.50
CA THR A 390 -33.11 12.33 12.78
C THR A 390 -34.51 12.78 12.47
N GLU A 391 -35.15 12.24 11.42
CA GLU A 391 -36.57 12.51 11.10
C GLU A 391 -37.55 11.95 12.12
N LEU A 392 -37.27 10.75 12.67
CA LEU A 392 -38.13 10.15 13.72
C LEU A 392 -38.00 10.85 15.07
N SER A 393 -36.88 11.49 15.38
CA SER A 393 -36.70 12.24 16.64
C SER A 393 -37.22 13.67 16.60
N SER A 394 -37.54 14.20 15.40
CA SER A 394 -38.13 15.53 15.22
C SER A 394 -39.67 15.52 15.08
N SER A 395 -40.29 14.32 15.11
CA SER A 395 -41.73 14.12 14.96
C SER A 395 -42.46 13.78 16.25
N ASP A 396 -41.83 13.85 17.44
CA ASP A 396 -42.52 13.82 18.71
C ASP A 396 -42.90 15.24 19.16
N PRO A 397 -44.20 15.49 19.41
CA PRO A 397 -44.73 16.82 19.71
C PRO A 397 -44.38 17.32 21.13
#